data_1ff7f3c79d7f90ef4dbf81ba8bb410ad
#
_entry.id   1ff7f3c79d7f90ef4dbf81ba8bb410ad
#
_cell.length_a   1.000
_cell.length_b   1.000
_cell.length_c   1.000
_cell.angle_alpha   90.00
_cell.angle_beta   90.00
_cell.angle_gamma   90.00
#
_symmetry.space_group_name_H-M   'P 1'
#
loop_
_entity.id
_entity.type
_entity.pdbx_description
1 polymer ?
#
loop_
_entity_poly.entity_id
_entity_poly.type
_entity_poly.pdbx_seq_one_letter_code
_entity_poly.pdbx_strand_id
1 'polypeptide(L)'
;MNHENNQVGVLLVNTGTPSELKIKSIREYLKEFLLDKRIIQLPRIVWLPILYLIILPFRPAKKINDYKKIWMKDVSPLLVYTNRLLKKLKASKLKKSNMHINIAMRYGKPNIRNQLLKFKEKKN
;
A
#
# COMPACT_ATOMS: atom_id res chain seq x y z
N MET A 1 4.20 -2.81 -39.34
CA MET A 1 4.77 -2.79 -38.00
C MET A 1 3.78 -2.17 -37.03
N ASN A 2 3.21 -3.02 -36.22
CA ASN A 2 2.21 -2.55 -35.25
C ASN A 2 2.90 -2.10 -33.97
N HIS A 3 3.38 -0.86 -33.96
CA HIS A 3 3.81 -0.20 -32.73
C HIS A 3 2.63 0.36 -31.93
N GLU A 4 1.42 0.18 -32.47
CA GLU A 4 0.26 0.95 -32.06
C GLU A 4 -0.45 0.44 -30.81
N ASN A 5 -0.14 -0.76 -30.32
CA ASN A 5 -0.92 -1.36 -29.24
C ASN A 5 -0.11 -1.74 -27.99
N ASN A 6 1.10 -1.23 -27.85
CA ASN A 6 1.86 -1.46 -26.64
C ASN A 6 1.34 -0.57 -25.52
N GLN A 7 0.39 -1.09 -24.76
CA GLN A 7 -0.08 -0.44 -23.54
C GLN A 7 1.01 -0.55 -22.45
N VAL A 8 1.25 0.54 -21.76
CA VAL A 8 2.24 0.60 -20.69
C VAL A 8 1.54 0.87 -19.37
N GLY A 9 1.71 -0.03 -18.42
CA GLY A 9 1.24 0.17 -17.05
C GLY A 9 2.37 0.72 -16.19
N VAL A 10 2.13 1.85 -15.56
CA VAL A 10 3.07 2.45 -14.59
C VAL A 10 2.46 2.32 -13.21
N LEU A 11 3.12 1.61 -12.32
CA LEU A 11 2.66 1.40 -10.97
C LEU A 11 3.56 2.12 -9.99
N LEU A 12 3.02 3.13 -9.31
CA LEU A 12 3.73 3.84 -8.25
C LEU A 12 3.54 3.07 -6.95
N VAL A 13 4.62 2.51 -6.43
CA VAL A 13 4.56 1.68 -5.22
C VAL A 13 5.16 2.42 -4.04
N ASN A 14 4.45 2.43 -2.94
CA ASN A 14 4.93 2.96 -1.66
C ASN A 14 4.83 1.88 -0.58
N THR A 15 5.44 2.12 0.56
CA THR A 15 5.51 1.15 1.65
C THR A 15 4.12 0.73 2.12
N GLY A 16 3.26 1.68 2.39
CA GLY A 16 1.91 1.39 2.82
C GLY A 16 1.50 2.10 4.10
N THR A 17 0.23 1.93 4.43
CA THR A 17 -0.41 2.60 5.55
C THR A 17 -1.66 1.82 5.94
N PRO A 18 -2.15 1.91 7.20
CA PRO A 18 -3.46 1.36 7.54
C PRO A 18 -4.54 1.98 6.67
N SER A 19 -5.52 1.18 6.27
CA SER A 19 -6.60 1.64 5.38
C SER A 19 -7.58 2.59 6.08
N GLU A 20 -7.80 2.40 7.38
CA GLU A 20 -8.71 3.20 8.19
C GLU A 20 -8.10 3.49 9.55
N LEU A 21 -8.60 4.52 10.23
CA LEU A 21 -8.19 4.86 11.60
C LEU A 21 -8.98 4.01 12.60
N LYS A 22 -8.73 2.70 12.56
CA LYS A 22 -9.35 1.70 13.45
C LYS A 22 -8.29 0.73 13.94
N ILE A 23 -8.46 0.22 15.15
CA ILE A 23 -7.55 -0.76 15.73
C ILE A 23 -7.40 -1.98 14.83
N LYS A 24 -8.51 -2.47 14.27
CA LYS A 24 -8.50 -3.62 13.34
C LYS A 24 -7.64 -3.35 12.11
N SER A 25 -7.78 -2.19 11.48
CA SER A 25 -7.03 -1.83 10.28
C SER A 25 -5.54 -1.67 10.57
N ILE A 26 -5.20 -1.08 11.71
CA ILE A 26 -3.81 -0.95 12.16
C ILE A 26 -3.21 -2.33 12.42
N ARG A 27 -3.97 -3.23 13.04
CA ARG A 27 -3.54 -4.61 13.31
C ARG A 27 -3.27 -5.38 12.02
N GLU A 28 -4.16 -5.29 11.04
CA GLU A 28 -3.99 -5.94 9.74
C GLU A 28 -2.75 -5.42 9.01
N TYR A 29 -2.54 -4.11 9.04
CA TYR A 29 -1.35 -3.49 8.44
C TYR A 29 -0.07 -3.95 9.13
N LEU A 30 -0.02 -3.90 10.46
CA LEU A 30 1.14 -4.34 11.23
C LEU A 30 1.43 -5.82 11.01
N LYS A 31 0.40 -6.64 10.95
CA LYS A 31 0.55 -8.07 10.69
C LYS A 31 1.25 -8.33 9.37
N GLU A 32 0.77 -7.72 8.30
CA GLU A 32 1.34 -7.87 6.96
C GLU A 32 2.78 -7.38 6.93
N PHE A 33 3.03 -6.22 7.51
CA PHE A 33 4.36 -5.60 7.57
C PHE A 33 5.35 -6.45 8.37
N LEU A 34 4.96 -6.90 9.55
CA LEU A 34 5.85 -7.61 10.48
C LEU A 34 5.99 -9.10 10.16
N LEU A 35 5.14 -9.67 9.30
CA LEU A 35 5.31 -11.04 8.80
C LEU A 35 6.33 -11.12 7.67
N ASP A 36 6.71 -10.01 7.08
CA ASP A 36 7.67 -10.02 5.99
C ASP A 36 9.06 -10.37 6.52
N LYS A 37 9.63 -11.45 6.00
CA LYS A 37 10.96 -11.95 6.39
C LYS A 37 12.07 -10.96 6.07
N ARG A 38 11.84 -10.05 5.13
CA ARG A 38 12.80 -9.00 4.76
C ARG A 38 12.88 -7.90 5.80
N ILE A 39 11.79 -7.67 6.53
CA ILE A 39 11.73 -6.68 7.60
C ILE A 39 12.25 -7.26 8.91
N ILE A 40 11.72 -8.44 9.29
CA ILE A 40 12.10 -9.12 10.52
C ILE A 40 12.82 -10.42 10.16
N GLN A 41 14.12 -10.47 10.40
CA GLN A 41 14.99 -11.60 10.03
C GLN A 41 15.17 -12.61 11.16
N LEU A 42 14.24 -12.65 12.10
CA LEU A 42 14.25 -13.63 13.17
C LEU A 42 13.65 -14.96 12.71
N PRO A 43 14.11 -16.11 13.27
CA PRO A 43 13.47 -17.39 12.98
C PRO A 43 11.97 -17.35 13.30
N ARG A 44 11.16 -17.97 12.45
CA ARG A 44 9.71 -17.97 12.61
C ARG A 44 9.25 -18.53 13.95
N ILE A 45 9.92 -19.57 14.43
CA ILE A 45 9.58 -20.22 15.69
C ILE A 45 9.73 -19.28 16.89
N VAL A 46 10.64 -18.30 16.79
CA VAL A 46 10.84 -17.27 17.81
C VAL A 46 9.91 -16.07 17.57
N TRP A 47 9.79 -15.63 16.33
CA TRP A 47 9.10 -14.40 15.98
C TRP A 47 7.57 -14.52 16.03
N LEU A 48 7.00 -15.61 15.52
CA LEU A 48 5.55 -15.76 15.45
C LEU A 48 4.86 -15.68 16.82
N PRO A 49 5.36 -16.35 17.90
CA PRO A 49 4.75 -16.17 19.22
C PRO A 49 4.80 -14.72 19.70
N ILE A 50 5.90 -14.03 19.50
CA ILE A 50 6.06 -12.63 19.90
C ILE A 50 5.05 -11.75 19.15
N LEU A 51 4.95 -11.94 17.84
CA LEU A 51 4.04 -11.17 17.00
C LEU A 51 2.59 -11.38 17.39
N TYR A 52 2.14 -12.62 17.46
CA TYR A 52 0.72 -12.94 17.69
C TYR A 52 0.27 -12.78 19.14
N LEU A 53 1.16 -12.98 20.12
CA LEU A 53 0.80 -12.94 21.53
C LEU A 53 1.06 -11.60 22.19
N ILE A 54 2.02 -10.83 21.70
CA ILE A 54 2.44 -9.58 22.33
C ILE A 54 2.17 -8.37 21.44
N ILE A 55 2.64 -8.39 20.20
CA ILE A 55 2.59 -7.19 19.34
C ILE A 55 1.18 -6.93 18.81
N LEU A 56 0.58 -7.89 18.14
CA LEU A 56 -0.72 -7.70 17.50
C LEU A 56 -1.87 -7.45 18.48
N PRO A 57 -1.90 -8.06 19.68
CA PRO A 57 -2.96 -7.75 20.66
C PRO A 57 -2.86 -6.33 21.24
N PHE A 58 -1.65 -5.82 21.48
CA PHE A 58 -1.47 -4.59 22.27
C PHE A 58 -1.00 -3.38 21.46
N ARG A 59 -0.14 -3.57 20.46
CA ARG A 59 0.48 -2.46 19.73
C ARG A 59 -0.52 -1.60 18.94
N PRO A 60 -1.52 -2.16 18.27
CA PRO A 60 -2.49 -1.33 17.54
C PRO A 60 -3.25 -0.35 18.43
N ALA A 61 -3.63 -0.76 19.63
CA ALA A 61 -4.33 0.11 20.57
C ALA A 61 -3.46 1.29 21.04
N LYS A 62 -2.17 1.08 21.18
CA LYS A 62 -1.22 2.15 21.51
C LYS A 62 -0.94 3.07 20.32
N LYS A 63 -0.87 2.52 19.12
CA LYS A 63 -0.53 3.26 17.91
C LYS A 63 -1.67 4.10 17.36
N ILE A 64 -2.92 3.77 17.65
CA ILE A 64 -4.07 4.50 17.11
C ILE A 64 -4.04 5.97 17.48
N ASN A 65 -3.59 6.31 18.69
CA ASN A 65 -3.51 7.70 19.15
C ASN A 65 -2.47 8.50 18.36
N ASP A 66 -1.36 7.87 17.99
CA ASP A 66 -0.34 8.51 17.16
C ASP A 66 -0.86 8.76 15.75
N TYR A 67 -1.58 7.79 15.16
CA TYR A 67 -2.20 7.97 13.86
C TYR A 67 -3.28 9.05 13.86
N LYS A 68 -4.06 9.16 14.93
CA LYS A 68 -5.08 10.22 15.06
C LYS A 68 -4.50 11.62 14.92
N LYS A 69 -3.30 11.83 15.41
CA LYS A 69 -2.64 13.14 15.37
C LYS A 69 -2.28 13.61 13.97
N ILE A 70 -2.04 12.67 13.05
CA ILE A 70 -1.60 12.97 11.68
C ILE A 70 -2.63 12.64 10.61
N TRP A 71 -3.72 11.96 10.98
CA TRP A 71 -4.73 11.50 10.01
C TRP A 71 -5.43 12.68 9.34
N MET A 72 -5.60 12.59 8.02
CA MET A 72 -6.23 13.66 7.22
C MET A 72 -7.62 13.20 6.81
N LYS A 73 -8.64 13.81 7.43
CA LYS A 73 -10.04 13.39 7.21
C LYS A 73 -10.17 11.86 7.37
N ASP A 74 -10.45 11.16 6.28
CA ASP A 74 -10.70 9.71 6.32
C ASP A 74 -9.51 8.87 5.89
N VAL A 75 -8.37 9.48 5.56
CA VAL A 75 -7.21 8.76 5.02
C VAL A 75 -5.90 9.25 5.61
N SER A 76 -4.89 8.36 5.57
CA SER A 76 -3.56 8.70 6.07
C SER A 76 -2.84 9.70 5.17
N PRO A 77 -1.89 10.48 5.72
CA PRO A 77 -1.09 11.39 4.91
C PRO A 77 -0.36 10.72 3.75
N LEU A 78 0.20 9.52 3.99
CA LEU A 78 0.89 8.78 2.94
C LEU A 78 0.00 8.53 1.73
N LEU A 79 -1.23 8.09 1.97
CA LEU A 79 -2.19 7.82 0.90
C LEU A 79 -2.63 9.12 0.21
N VAL A 80 -2.87 10.18 0.98
CA VAL A 80 -3.25 11.49 0.43
C VAL A 80 -2.19 12.01 -0.53
N TYR A 81 -0.94 12.02 -0.11
CA TYR A 81 0.15 12.54 -0.93
C TYR A 81 0.45 11.64 -2.12
N THR A 82 0.33 10.32 -1.96
CA THR A 82 0.49 9.38 -3.07
C THR A 82 -0.59 9.60 -4.13
N ASN A 83 -1.84 9.79 -3.73
CA ASN A 83 -2.94 10.09 -4.64
C ASN A 83 -2.76 11.45 -5.33
N ARG A 84 -2.25 12.45 -4.63
CA ARG A 84 -1.94 13.76 -5.23
C ARG A 84 -0.85 13.65 -6.30
N LEU A 85 0.17 12.86 -6.03
CA LEU A 85 1.24 12.58 -7.01
C LEU A 85 0.66 11.87 -8.24
N LEU A 86 -0.18 10.86 -8.04
CA LEU A 86 -0.85 10.15 -9.13
C LEU A 86 -1.64 11.12 -10.02
N LYS A 87 -2.44 11.99 -9.39
CA LYS A 87 -3.25 12.98 -10.11
C LYS A 87 -2.39 13.94 -10.94
N LYS A 88 -1.29 14.42 -10.36
CA LYS A 88 -0.36 15.31 -11.07
C LYS A 88 0.31 14.61 -12.25
N LEU A 89 0.71 13.35 -12.09
CA LEU A 89 1.33 12.58 -13.16
C LEU A 89 0.35 12.32 -14.31
N LYS A 90 -0.90 11.99 -13.99
CA LYS A 90 -1.93 11.80 -15.02
C LYS A 90 -2.21 13.06 -15.83
N ALA A 91 -2.10 14.23 -15.20
CA ALA A 91 -2.32 15.52 -15.86
C ALA A 91 -1.06 16.05 -16.54
N SER A 92 0.10 15.44 -16.34
CA SER A 92 1.36 15.95 -16.88
C SER A 92 1.53 15.62 -18.36
N LYS A 93 2.37 16.42 -19.03
CA LYS A 93 2.74 16.21 -20.44
C LYS A 93 3.58 14.96 -20.66
N LEU A 94 4.14 14.38 -19.58
CA LEU A 94 4.93 13.15 -19.65
C LEU A 94 4.06 11.93 -19.87
N LYS A 95 2.78 12.00 -19.49
CA LYS A 95 1.86 10.90 -19.68
C LYS A 95 1.45 10.80 -21.15
N LYS A 96 1.68 9.63 -21.74
CA LYS A 96 1.26 9.30 -23.11
C LYS A 96 -0.12 8.61 -23.07
N SER A 97 -0.84 8.65 -24.21
CA SER A 97 -2.18 8.05 -24.32
C SER A 97 -2.21 6.54 -24.06
N ASN A 98 -1.10 5.84 -24.34
CA ASN A 98 -0.98 4.41 -24.11
C ASN A 98 -0.50 4.05 -22.69
N MET A 99 -0.35 5.03 -21.82
CA MET A 99 0.12 4.81 -20.44
C MET A 99 -1.05 4.79 -19.46
N HIS A 100 -1.06 3.79 -18.61
CA HIS A 100 -1.99 3.68 -17.49
C HIS A 100 -1.19 3.79 -16.21
N ILE A 101 -1.52 4.76 -15.36
CA ILE A 101 -0.78 5.02 -14.12
C ILE A 101 -1.70 4.72 -12.94
N ASN A 102 -1.24 3.89 -12.02
CA ASN A 102 -1.94 3.61 -10.77
C ASN A 102 -0.97 3.60 -9.60
N ILE A 103 -1.51 3.56 -8.41
CA ILE A 103 -0.73 3.44 -7.18
C ILE A 103 -0.95 2.06 -6.56
N ALA A 104 0.03 1.60 -5.80
CA ALA A 104 -0.11 0.41 -4.97
C ALA A 104 0.72 0.54 -3.71
N MET A 105 0.32 -0.21 -2.69
CA MET A 105 1.04 -0.28 -1.43
C MET A 105 1.64 -1.66 -1.27
N ARG A 106 2.91 -1.72 -0.83
CA ARG A 106 3.57 -3.00 -0.54
C ARG A 106 2.86 -3.70 0.61
N TYR A 107 2.43 -2.92 1.61
CA TYR A 107 1.65 -3.41 2.75
C TYR A 107 0.35 -2.62 2.83
N GLY A 108 -0.77 -3.30 2.92
CA GLY A 108 -2.08 -2.64 2.93
C GLY A 108 -2.72 -2.55 1.55
N LYS A 109 -3.59 -1.58 1.38
CA LYS A 109 -4.41 -1.41 0.17
C LYS A 109 -4.19 -0.04 -0.46
N PRO A 110 -4.30 0.08 -1.78
CA PRO A 110 -4.48 -0.98 -2.78
C PRO A 110 -3.21 -1.82 -2.92
N ASN A 111 -3.34 -3.14 -2.95
CA ASN A 111 -2.16 -4.00 -3.02
C ASN A 111 -1.64 -4.13 -4.46
N ILE A 112 -0.37 -4.51 -4.57
CA ILE A 112 0.33 -4.60 -5.86
C ILE A 112 -0.36 -5.60 -6.79
N ARG A 113 -0.69 -6.78 -6.28
CA ARG A 113 -1.30 -7.84 -7.08
C ARG A 113 -2.61 -7.38 -7.73
N ASN A 114 -3.50 -6.77 -6.96
CA ASN A 114 -4.79 -6.31 -7.47
C ASN A 114 -4.62 -5.22 -8.54
N GLN A 115 -3.67 -4.34 -8.37
CA GLN A 115 -3.39 -3.29 -9.36
C GLN A 115 -2.80 -3.86 -10.65
N LEU A 116 -1.94 -4.88 -10.55
CA LEU A 116 -1.41 -5.57 -11.73
C LEU A 116 -2.51 -6.30 -12.49
N LEU A 117 -3.46 -6.91 -11.78
CA LEU A 117 -4.60 -7.56 -12.41
C LEU A 117 -5.49 -6.56 -13.15
N LYS A 118 -5.67 -5.36 -12.62
CA LYS A 118 -6.41 -4.29 -13.31
C LYS A 118 -5.73 -3.86 -14.61
N PHE A 119 -4.41 -3.78 -14.62
CA PHE A 119 -3.68 -3.50 -15.86
C PHE A 119 -3.88 -4.61 -16.90
N LYS A 120 -3.88 -5.84 -16.46
CA LYS A 120 -4.11 -7.00 -17.34
C LYS A 120 -5.50 -6.94 -17.96
N GLU A 121 -6.52 -6.59 -17.21
CA GLU A 121 -7.90 -6.43 -17.70
C GLU A 121 -8.01 -5.34 -18.76
N LYS A 122 -7.34 -4.21 -18.58
CA LYS A 122 -7.33 -3.11 -19.55
C LYS A 122 -6.63 -3.46 -20.85
N LYS A 123 -5.74 -4.45 -20.84
CA LYS A 123 -5.00 -4.87 -22.01
C LYS A 123 -5.86 -5.75 -22.96
N ASN A 124 -6.88 -6.34 -22.42
CA ASN A 124 -7.83 -7.17 -23.18
C ASN A 124 -9.05 -6.34 -23.55
#